data_d7ab5f8cfc8eb1664351e73565ed173d
#
_entry.id   d7ab5f8cfc8eb1664351e73565ed173d
#
_cell.length_a   1.000
_cell.length_b   1.000
_cell.length_c   1.000
_cell.angle_alpha   90.00
_cell.angle_beta   90.00
_cell.angle_gamma   90.00
#
_symmetry.space_group_name_H-M   'P 1'
#
loop_
_entity.id
_entity.type
_entity.pdbx_description
1 polymer ?
#
loop_
_entity_poly.entity_id
_entity_poly.type
_entity_poly.pdbx_seq_one_letter_code
_entity_poly.pdbx_strand_id
1 'polypeptide(L)'
;LAAFDVVFVPCRTPADRMIEHRDRLRAYLDQGGTIIATGETAWEAFLPGIRFTPQPTNWWWWLEPGADLGVRITSPGHSLFSHVGEGDITWHLHGWFDPPEGVEVLAVNGEGKPILYIDEVTTGGRMVITSLDPMFHHGSHFMPATTRFLDGFLPWMRETLDKGASA
;
A
#
# COMPACT_ATOMS: atom_id res chain seq x y z
N LEU A 1 4.36 16.25 -12.35
CA LEU A 1 4.79 15.27 -11.34
C LEU A 1 6.25 14.86 -11.51
N ALA A 2 6.83 15.00 -12.69
CA ALA A 2 8.21 14.57 -13.02
C ALA A 2 9.34 15.13 -12.11
N ALA A 3 9.07 16.12 -11.26
CA ALA A 3 10.02 16.66 -10.29
C ALA A 3 10.03 15.90 -8.94
N PHE A 4 9.22 14.87 -8.81
CA PHE A 4 9.09 14.08 -7.58
C PHE A 4 9.49 12.63 -7.83
N ASP A 5 10.29 12.07 -6.94
CA ASP A 5 10.71 10.66 -7.00
C ASP A 5 9.55 9.72 -6.64
N VAL A 6 8.63 10.20 -5.78
CA VAL A 6 7.45 9.45 -5.32
C VAL A 6 6.24 10.35 -5.23
N VAL A 7 5.09 9.82 -5.61
CA VAL A 7 3.76 10.37 -5.31
C VAL A 7 3.08 9.49 -4.28
N PHE A 8 2.74 10.06 -3.13
CA PHE A 8 2.04 9.34 -2.06
C PHE A 8 0.55 9.70 -2.07
N VAL A 9 -0.33 8.70 -2.16
CA VAL A 9 -1.79 8.85 -2.12
C VAL A 9 -2.31 8.17 -0.87
N PRO A 10 -2.59 8.93 0.20
CA PRO A 10 -3.06 8.37 1.46
C PRO A 10 -4.54 7.96 1.41
N CYS A 11 -4.95 7.18 2.40
CA CYS A 11 -6.32 6.77 2.64
C CYS A 11 -7.28 7.97 2.61
N ARG A 12 -8.47 7.77 2.01
CA ARG A 12 -9.55 8.76 1.91
C ARG A 12 -9.18 10.05 1.16
N THR A 13 -8.15 10.00 0.32
CA THR A 13 -7.91 11.08 -0.65
C THR A 13 -9.15 11.27 -1.52
N PRO A 14 -9.68 12.50 -1.70
CA PRO A 14 -10.89 12.73 -2.48
C PRO A 14 -10.73 12.23 -3.91
N ALA A 15 -11.54 11.23 -4.29
CA ALA A 15 -11.42 10.56 -5.59
C ALA A 15 -11.70 11.51 -6.76
N ASP A 16 -12.66 12.44 -6.63
CA ASP A 16 -12.97 13.45 -7.62
C ASP A 16 -11.75 14.29 -8.01
N ARG A 17 -10.94 14.69 -7.01
CA ARG A 17 -9.69 15.41 -7.23
C ARG A 17 -8.63 14.55 -7.92
N MET A 18 -8.54 13.28 -7.55
CA MET A 18 -7.58 12.37 -8.18
C MET A 18 -7.96 12.04 -9.62
N ILE A 19 -9.26 11.92 -9.93
CA ILE A 19 -9.77 11.71 -11.29
C ILE A 19 -9.36 12.87 -12.21
N GLU A 20 -9.40 14.12 -11.74
CA GLU A 20 -8.92 15.30 -12.51
C GLU A 20 -7.45 15.17 -12.91
N HIS A 21 -6.67 14.40 -12.18
CA HIS A 21 -5.23 14.21 -12.39
C HIS A 21 -4.87 12.83 -12.97
N ARG A 22 -5.85 12.00 -13.29
CA ARG A 22 -5.63 10.61 -13.75
C ARG A 22 -4.61 10.51 -14.89
N ASP A 23 -4.74 11.34 -15.91
CA ASP A 23 -3.86 11.29 -17.09
C ASP A 23 -2.42 11.72 -16.73
N ARG A 24 -2.28 12.64 -15.78
CA ARG A 24 -0.95 13.06 -15.25
C ARG A 24 -0.30 11.98 -14.38
N LEU A 25 -1.09 11.25 -13.58
CA LEU A 25 -0.62 10.12 -12.79
C LEU A 25 -0.20 8.98 -13.72
N ARG A 26 -1.00 8.70 -14.75
CA ARG A 26 -0.67 7.71 -15.77
C ARG A 26 0.64 8.06 -16.49
N ALA A 27 0.77 9.27 -16.99
CA ALA A 27 1.98 9.72 -17.67
C ALA A 27 3.22 9.68 -16.76
N TYR A 28 3.06 9.97 -15.46
CA TYR A 28 4.12 9.86 -14.47
C TYR A 28 4.59 8.41 -14.29
N LEU A 29 3.67 7.45 -14.18
CA LEU A 29 3.98 6.03 -14.11
C LEU A 29 4.62 5.52 -15.41
N ASP A 30 4.10 5.91 -16.58
CA ASP A 30 4.64 5.49 -17.88
C ASP A 30 6.08 5.99 -18.11
N GLN A 31 6.50 7.03 -17.39
CA GLN A 31 7.87 7.57 -17.38
C GLN A 31 8.76 6.95 -16.28
N GLY A 32 8.33 5.90 -15.62
CA GLY A 32 9.10 5.22 -14.57
C GLY A 32 8.88 5.76 -13.15
N GLY A 33 7.88 6.62 -12.96
CA GLY A 33 7.57 7.18 -11.64
C GLY A 33 7.05 6.14 -10.65
N THR A 34 7.15 6.46 -9.36
CA THR A 34 6.66 5.59 -8.27
C THR A 34 5.44 6.21 -7.58
N ILE A 35 4.34 5.45 -7.50
CA ILE A 35 3.16 5.83 -6.72
C ILE A 35 2.97 4.86 -5.55
N ILE A 36 2.78 5.41 -4.34
CA ILE A 36 2.40 4.66 -3.16
C ILE A 36 0.95 5.01 -2.83
N ALA A 37 0.09 4.01 -2.79
CA ALA A 37 -1.34 4.16 -2.53
C ALA A 37 -1.74 3.33 -1.31
N THR A 38 -2.31 3.98 -0.29
CA THR A 38 -2.61 3.34 1.00
C THR A 38 -4.06 3.48 1.42
N GLY A 39 -4.58 2.45 2.09
CA GLY A 39 -5.89 2.44 2.71
C GLY A 39 -7.05 2.26 1.74
N GLU A 40 -8.11 3.03 1.90
CA GLU A 40 -9.34 2.97 1.14
C GLU A 40 -9.58 4.26 0.36
N THR A 41 -9.80 4.13 -0.95
CA THR A 41 -10.34 5.18 -1.84
C THR A 41 -10.85 4.52 -3.13
N ALA A 42 -11.40 5.27 -4.07
CA ALA A 42 -11.85 4.75 -5.36
C ALA A 42 -10.67 4.60 -6.34
N TRP A 43 -9.75 3.69 -6.04
CA TRP A 43 -8.50 3.47 -6.76
C TRP A 43 -8.67 3.27 -8.25
N GLU A 44 -9.67 2.46 -8.63
CA GLU A 44 -9.98 2.09 -10.02
C GLU A 44 -10.31 3.29 -10.89
N ALA A 45 -10.75 4.39 -10.29
CA ALA A 45 -11.16 5.59 -11.01
C ALA A 45 -9.96 6.39 -11.54
N PHE A 46 -8.77 6.25 -10.96
CA PHE A 46 -7.62 7.11 -11.30
C PHE A 46 -6.26 6.40 -11.37
N LEU A 47 -6.12 5.17 -10.85
CA LEU A 47 -4.91 4.36 -11.03
C LEU A 47 -5.19 3.14 -11.90
N PRO A 48 -4.30 2.78 -12.83
CA PRO A 48 -4.50 1.66 -13.75
C PRO A 48 -4.33 0.30 -13.03
N GLY A 49 -5.09 -0.71 -13.48
CA GLY A 49 -4.92 -2.10 -13.06
C GLY A 49 -5.39 -2.45 -11.67
N ILE A 50 -5.79 -1.50 -10.84
CA ILE A 50 -6.25 -1.78 -9.48
C ILE A 50 -7.71 -2.26 -9.50
N ARG A 51 -7.97 -3.33 -8.77
CA ARG A 51 -9.33 -3.79 -8.44
C ARG A 51 -9.38 -3.98 -6.92
N PHE A 52 -10.22 -3.20 -6.26
CA PHE A 52 -10.37 -3.18 -4.81
C PHE A 52 -11.75 -3.68 -4.39
N THR A 53 -11.79 -4.60 -3.45
CA THR A 53 -13.03 -5.07 -2.82
C THR A 53 -13.08 -4.57 -1.39
N PRO A 54 -13.98 -3.63 -1.06
CA PRO A 54 -14.12 -3.13 0.30
C PRO A 54 -14.72 -4.20 1.22
N GLN A 55 -14.35 -4.16 2.50
CA GLN A 55 -14.95 -4.99 3.54
C GLN A 55 -15.37 -4.12 4.74
N PRO A 56 -16.37 -4.57 5.52
CA PRO A 56 -16.67 -3.93 6.80
C PRO A 56 -15.46 -3.95 7.72
N THR A 57 -15.08 -2.77 8.22
CA THR A 57 -13.90 -2.64 9.09
C THR A 57 -14.27 -2.99 10.52
N ASN A 58 -13.64 -4.02 11.09
CA ASN A 58 -13.72 -4.30 12.52
C ASN A 58 -12.68 -3.46 13.28
N TRP A 59 -13.09 -2.29 13.75
CA TRP A 59 -12.25 -1.35 14.49
C TRP A 59 -11.78 -1.86 15.85
N TRP A 60 -12.53 -2.84 16.41
CA TRP A 60 -12.37 -3.32 17.79
C TRP A 60 -11.94 -4.78 17.85
N TRP A 61 -11.42 -5.34 16.76
CA TRP A 61 -10.99 -6.74 16.66
C TRP A 61 -10.07 -7.16 17.82
N TRP A 62 -9.19 -6.29 18.25
CA TRP A 62 -8.20 -6.54 19.30
C TRP A 62 -8.81 -6.63 20.72
N LEU A 63 -10.08 -6.30 20.92
CA LEU A 63 -10.80 -6.51 22.18
C LEU A 63 -11.26 -7.95 22.38
N GLU A 64 -11.29 -8.75 21.31
CA GLU A 64 -11.68 -10.14 21.38
C GLU A 64 -10.47 -11.00 21.81
N PRO A 65 -10.54 -11.77 22.93
CA PRO A 65 -9.44 -12.62 23.36
C PRO A 65 -9.02 -13.62 22.28
N GLY A 66 -7.75 -13.61 21.89
CA GLY A 66 -7.21 -14.49 20.85
C GLY A 66 -7.59 -14.11 19.41
N ALA A 67 -8.16 -12.92 19.21
CA ALA A 67 -8.44 -12.43 17.86
C ALA A 67 -7.17 -12.38 17.01
N ASP A 68 -7.26 -12.95 15.81
CA ASP A 68 -6.23 -12.88 14.77
C ASP A 68 -6.90 -12.46 13.46
N LEU A 69 -6.42 -11.37 12.86
CA LEU A 69 -6.88 -10.92 11.54
C LEU A 69 -6.38 -11.83 10.41
N GLY A 70 -5.51 -12.78 10.72
CA GLY A 70 -4.93 -13.69 9.75
C GLY A 70 -4.02 -13.02 8.72
N VAL A 71 -3.53 -11.81 9.03
CA VAL A 71 -2.56 -11.14 8.17
C VAL A 71 -1.27 -11.94 8.17
N ARG A 72 -0.74 -12.22 6.95
CA ARG A 72 0.49 -13.00 6.77
C ARG A 72 1.36 -12.39 5.67
N ILE A 73 2.68 -12.41 5.90
CA ILE A 73 3.68 -12.08 4.89
C ILE A 73 3.80 -13.27 3.92
N THR A 74 3.67 -13.02 2.62
CA THR A 74 3.79 -14.06 1.57
C THR A 74 5.14 -14.09 0.90
N SER A 75 5.89 -12.98 0.92
CA SER A 75 7.22 -12.84 0.32
C SER A 75 8.26 -12.43 1.40
N PRO A 76 8.59 -13.29 2.37
CA PRO A 76 9.44 -12.92 3.51
C PRO A 76 10.88 -12.55 3.11
N GLY A 77 11.33 -12.95 1.91
CA GLY A 77 12.63 -12.54 1.36
C GLY A 77 12.66 -11.15 0.70
N HIS A 78 11.51 -10.50 0.55
CA HIS A 78 11.45 -9.15 -0.02
C HIS A 78 12.08 -8.13 0.93
N SER A 79 12.84 -7.16 0.39
CA SER A 79 13.64 -6.20 1.18
C SER A 79 12.83 -5.36 2.18
N LEU A 80 11.54 -5.14 1.94
CA LEU A 80 10.63 -4.47 2.88
C LEU A 80 10.65 -5.15 4.25
N PHE A 81 10.67 -6.49 4.28
CA PHE A 81 10.58 -7.26 5.53
C PHE A 81 11.89 -7.37 6.30
N SER A 82 12.95 -6.72 5.81
CA SER A 82 14.13 -6.38 6.63
C SER A 82 13.89 -5.15 7.51
N HIS A 83 12.85 -4.36 7.23
CA HIS A 83 12.50 -3.13 7.92
C HIS A 83 11.16 -3.21 8.68
N VAL A 84 10.24 -4.05 8.21
CA VAL A 84 8.86 -4.16 8.71
C VAL A 84 8.54 -5.61 9.03
N GLY A 85 8.08 -5.87 10.25
CA GLY A 85 7.64 -7.20 10.67
C GLY A 85 6.13 -7.42 10.47
N GLU A 86 5.67 -8.68 10.61
CA GLU A 86 4.24 -9.04 10.48
C GLU A 86 3.37 -8.30 11.51
N GLY A 87 3.85 -8.11 12.74
CA GLY A 87 3.14 -7.33 13.75
C GLY A 87 3.02 -5.83 13.43
N ASP A 88 3.84 -5.34 12.49
CA ASP A 88 3.83 -3.94 12.06
C ASP A 88 2.90 -3.69 10.87
N ILE A 89 2.31 -4.75 10.29
CA ILE A 89 1.28 -4.71 9.25
C ILE A 89 -0.06 -5.27 9.73
N THR A 90 -0.18 -5.55 11.04
CA THR A 90 -1.38 -6.16 11.63
C THR A 90 -2.22 -5.11 12.35
N TRP A 91 -3.24 -4.62 11.69
CA TRP A 91 -4.37 -3.84 12.23
C TRP A 91 -5.59 -4.03 11.33
N HIS A 92 -6.73 -3.39 11.64
CA HIS A 92 -7.94 -3.56 10.86
C HIS A 92 -7.72 -3.30 9.36
N LEU A 93 -8.47 -3.99 8.52
CA LEU A 93 -8.38 -3.92 7.07
C LEU A 93 -9.62 -3.23 6.50
N HIS A 94 -9.43 -2.43 5.45
CA HIS A 94 -10.52 -1.78 4.72
C HIS A 94 -11.05 -2.63 3.56
N GLY A 95 -10.30 -3.65 3.16
CA GLY A 95 -10.61 -4.51 2.04
C GLY A 95 -9.37 -5.23 1.51
N TRP A 96 -9.50 -5.79 0.33
CA TRP A 96 -8.44 -6.51 -0.36
C TRP A 96 -8.42 -6.18 -1.85
N PHE A 97 -7.41 -6.66 -2.55
CA PHE A 97 -7.22 -6.42 -3.98
C PHE A 97 -7.29 -7.71 -4.79
N ASP A 98 -7.71 -7.58 -6.07
CA ASP A 98 -7.47 -8.53 -7.14
C ASP A 98 -6.39 -7.95 -8.07
N PRO A 99 -5.09 -8.12 -7.78
CA PRO A 99 -4.03 -7.51 -8.55
C PRO A 99 -3.89 -8.16 -9.93
N PRO A 100 -3.25 -7.47 -10.90
CA PRO A 100 -2.90 -8.04 -12.20
C PRO A 100 -1.99 -9.27 -12.06
N GLU A 101 -1.98 -10.14 -13.07
CA GLU A 101 -1.05 -11.26 -13.13
C GLU A 101 0.40 -10.77 -13.22
N GLY A 102 1.30 -11.42 -12.49
CA GLY A 102 2.74 -11.13 -12.51
C GLY A 102 3.20 -10.08 -11.50
N VAL A 103 2.28 -9.47 -10.71
CA VAL A 103 2.68 -8.58 -9.62
C VAL A 103 3.26 -9.35 -8.43
N GLU A 104 4.06 -8.68 -7.59
CA GLU A 104 4.58 -9.26 -6.37
C GLU A 104 3.64 -9.01 -5.19
N VAL A 105 2.93 -10.06 -4.72
CA VAL A 105 2.10 -9.99 -3.53
C VAL A 105 2.98 -10.17 -2.30
N LEU A 106 2.97 -9.18 -1.40
CA LEU A 106 3.82 -9.14 -0.21
C LEU A 106 3.10 -9.59 1.07
N ALA A 107 1.80 -9.30 1.18
CA ALA A 107 0.99 -9.71 2.32
C ALA A 107 -0.47 -9.99 1.93
N VAL A 108 -1.10 -10.89 2.67
CA VAL A 108 -2.50 -11.30 2.51
C VAL A 108 -3.26 -11.20 3.82
N ASN A 109 -4.59 -11.16 3.75
CA ASN A 109 -5.48 -11.30 4.90
C ASN A 109 -5.72 -12.78 5.25
N GLY A 110 -6.56 -13.05 6.27
CA GLY A 110 -6.89 -14.39 6.74
C GLY A 110 -7.58 -15.30 5.72
N GLU A 111 -8.11 -14.74 4.62
CA GLU A 111 -8.70 -15.48 3.50
C GLU A 111 -7.69 -15.71 2.36
N GLY A 112 -6.43 -15.31 2.54
CA GLY A 112 -5.41 -15.38 1.50
C GLY A 112 -5.57 -14.31 0.40
N LYS A 113 -6.34 -13.25 0.64
CA LYS A 113 -6.55 -12.17 -0.31
C LYS A 113 -5.47 -11.09 -0.16
N PRO A 114 -4.90 -10.59 -1.27
CA PRO A 114 -3.85 -9.57 -1.26
C PRO A 114 -4.29 -8.28 -0.56
N ILE A 115 -3.46 -7.81 0.38
CA ILE A 115 -3.63 -6.53 1.08
C ILE A 115 -2.45 -5.58 0.90
N LEU A 116 -1.32 -6.09 0.42
CA LEU A 116 -0.13 -5.34 0.08
C LEU A 116 0.56 -6.02 -1.12
N TYR A 117 0.81 -5.27 -2.18
CA TYR A 117 1.52 -5.75 -3.35
C TYR A 117 2.30 -4.65 -4.06
N ILE A 118 3.25 -5.04 -4.90
CA ILE A 118 4.01 -4.15 -5.79
C ILE A 118 3.66 -4.50 -7.23
N ASP A 119 3.25 -3.49 -8.01
CA ASP A 119 2.94 -3.61 -9.43
C ASP A 119 4.01 -2.86 -10.25
N GLU A 120 4.80 -3.61 -10.97
CA GLU A 120 5.79 -3.14 -11.95
C GLU A 120 5.48 -3.67 -13.35
N VAL A 121 4.25 -4.21 -13.54
CA VAL A 121 3.85 -4.85 -14.82
C VAL A 121 2.79 -4.04 -15.57
N THR A 122 1.93 -3.30 -14.88
CA THR A 122 0.81 -2.57 -15.49
C THR A 122 1.26 -1.33 -16.25
N THR A 123 2.38 -0.72 -15.82
CA THR A 123 2.95 0.51 -16.41
C THR A 123 4.46 0.42 -16.50
N GLY A 124 5.12 1.43 -17.06
CA GLY A 124 6.59 1.53 -17.04
C GLY A 124 7.18 1.92 -15.67
N GLY A 125 6.34 2.28 -14.71
CA GLY A 125 6.73 2.66 -13.35
C GLY A 125 6.36 1.64 -12.30
N ARG A 126 6.36 2.06 -11.05
CA ARG A 126 6.09 1.23 -9.88
C ARG A 126 4.86 1.72 -9.13
N MET A 127 3.98 0.83 -8.73
CA MET A 127 2.93 1.11 -7.74
C MET A 127 3.10 0.21 -6.52
N VAL A 128 3.16 0.80 -5.33
CA VAL A 128 3.09 0.09 -4.04
C VAL A 128 1.69 0.30 -3.50
N ILE A 129 0.91 -0.76 -3.49
CA ILE A 129 -0.53 -0.70 -3.20
C ILE A 129 -0.82 -1.47 -1.93
N THR A 130 -1.51 -0.83 -0.98
CA THR A 130 -1.94 -1.50 0.25
C THR A 130 -3.28 -1.00 0.76
N SER A 131 -4.09 -1.89 1.32
CA SER A 131 -5.31 -1.54 2.04
C SER A 131 -5.05 -1.06 3.47
N LEU A 132 -3.80 -1.11 3.92
CA LEU A 132 -3.36 -0.53 5.18
C LEU A 132 -3.37 1.00 5.10
N ASP A 133 -3.75 1.68 6.18
CA ASP A 133 -3.88 3.14 6.24
C ASP A 133 -2.99 3.79 7.32
N PRO A 134 -1.66 3.59 7.25
CA PRO A 134 -0.76 3.98 8.34
C PRO A 134 -0.76 5.47 8.65
N MET A 135 -0.96 6.33 7.65
CA MET A 135 -0.87 7.78 7.83
C MET A 135 -1.97 8.33 8.74
N PHE A 136 -3.21 7.85 8.55
CA PHE A 136 -4.34 8.27 9.35
C PHE A 136 -4.15 7.88 10.82
N HIS A 137 -3.77 6.62 11.08
CA HIS A 137 -3.64 6.09 12.44
C HIS A 137 -2.39 6.58 13.15
N HIS A 138 -1.28 6.79 12.44
CA HIS A 138 -0.12 7.46 13.00
C HIS A 138 -0.48 8.88 13.48
N GLY A 139 -1.20 9.65 12.66
CA GLY A 139 -1.65 11.00 13.03
C GLY A 139 -2.61 11.05 14.21
N SER A 140 -3.42 10.00 14.41
CA SER A 140 -4.35 9.90 15.54
C SER A 140 -3.70 9.36 16.84
N HIS A 141 -2.46 8.88 16.78
CA HIS A 141 -1.63 8.39 17.90
C HIS A 141 -2.21 7.22 18.72
N PHE A 142 -3.20 6.50 18.20
CA PHE A 142 -3.82 5.45 19.01
C PHE A 142 -3.47 4.02 18.56
N MET A 143 -2.74 3.87 17.47
CA MET A 143 -2.36 2.56 16.91
C MET A 143 -0.84 2.45 16.69
N PRO A 144 -0.08 1.94 17.69
CA PRO A 144 1.39 1.92 17.64
C PRO A 144 1.99 1.12 16.47
N ALA A 145 1.29 0.08 15.96
CA ALA A 145 1.75 -0.70 14.82
C ALA A 145 1.93 0.17 13.57
N THR A 146 1.06 1.16 13.35
CA THR A 146 1.14 2.07 12.20
C THR A 146 2.37 2.97 12.25
N THR A 147 2.79 3.40 13.44
CA THR A 147 4.05 4.14 13.63
C THR A 147 5.25 3.27 13.30
N ARG A 148 5.31 2.04 13.84
CA ARG A 148 6.41 1.09 13.54
C ARG A 148 6.46 0.73 12.06
N PHE A 149 5.28 0.57 11.42
CA PHE A 149 5.22 0.38 9.98
C PHE A 149 5.89 1.54 9.23
N LEU A 150 5.53 2.79 9.53
CA LEU A 150 6.11 3.96 8.88
C LEU A 150 7.61 4.11 9.17
N ASP A 151 8.04 3.82 10.39
CA ASP A 151 9.45 3.86 10.80
C ASP A 151 10.31 2.87 10.01
N GLY A 152 9.74 1.75 9.55
CA GLY A 152 10.40 0.80 8.66
C GLY A 152 10.16 1.08 7.17
N PHE A 153 8.92 1.40 6.79
CA PHE A 153 8.52 1.57 5.40
C PHE A 153 9.20 2.77 4.71
N LEU A 154 9.31 3.91 5.40
CA LEU A 154 9.90 5.12 4.81
C LEU A 154 11.41 4.96 4.54
N PRO A 155 12.24 4.40 5.44
CA PRO A 155 13.63 4.06 5.13
C PRO A 155 13.76 3.06 3.97
N TRP A 156 12.96 1.98 3.98
CA TRP A 156 12.96 1.01 2.89
C TRP A 156 12.65 1.67 1.53
N MET A 157 11.64 2.52 1.50
CA MET A 157 11.25 3.25 0.29
C MET A 157 12.41 4.09 -0.23
N ARG A 158 13.09 4.84 0.63
CA ARG A 158 14.25 5.66 0.28
C ARG A 158 15.38 4.82 -0.30
N GLU A 159 15.76 3.73 0.35
CA GLU A 159 16.81 2.83 -0.15
C GLU A 159 16.48 2.24 -1.52
N THR A 160 15.19 1.98 -1.78
CA THR A 160 14.74 1.42 -3.05
C THR A 160 14.81 2.46 -4.18
N LEU A 161 14.51 3.72 -3.91
CA LEU A 161 14.64 4.82 -4.86
C LEU A 161 16.10 5.12 -5.19
N ASP A 162 16.97 5.15 -4.17
CA ASP A 162 18.41 5.42 -4.35
C ASP A 162 19.07 4.35 -5.23
N LYS A 163 18.66 3.09 -5.14
CA LYS A 163 19.13 1.99 -6.00
C LYS A 163 18.67 2.12 -7.45
N GLY A 164 17.45 2.58 -7.69
CA GLY A 164 16.90 2.83 -9.02
C GLY A 164 17.57 3.98 -9.75
N ALA A 165 18.08 4.98 -9.03
CA ALA A 165 18.80 6.12 -9.59
C ALA A 165 20.25 5.79 -10.01
N SER A 166 20.78 4.64 -9.60
CA SER A 166 22.18 4.22 -9.83
C SER A 166 22.32 3.14 -10.91
N ALA A 167 21.23 2.72 -11.53
CA ALA A 167 21.16 1.71 -12.59
C ALA A 167 20.86 2.34 -13.95
#